data_5c65e3e3a1ae84df19bf60dbc1fdef0c
#
_entry.id   5c65e3e3a1ae84df19bf60dbc1fdef0c
#
_cell.length_a   1.000
_cell.length_b   1.000
_cell.length_c   1.000
_cell.angle_alpha   90.00
_cell.angle_beta   90.00
_cell.angle_gamma   90.00
#
_symmetry.space_group_name_H-M   'P 1'
#
loop_
_entity.id
_entity.type
_entity.pdbx_description
1 polymer ?
#
loop_
_entity_poly.entity_id
_entity_poly.type
_entity_poly.pdbx_seq_one_letter_code
_entity_poly.pdbx_strand_id
1 'polypeptide(L)'
;PIKKYGTHSGLNMFEEISMLNATPLESFMGFTEQEVYDLCLKYNMDYNEMKQWYDGYRMSNDISVYNHRSVVYALMDRKYENYWTSTETYEALQVYIDMNFDDLKDNIVQLLSGESVDVNTSKFQNDMTTFKSKDDVLTLLIHLGYLGYNNSDHTCYIPNKEVSTSFIDSI
;
A
#
# COMPACT_ATOMS: atom_id res chain seq x y z
N PRO A 1 -6.41 8.65 7.25
CA PRO A 1 -6.21 10.02 6.76
C PRO A 1 -4.94 10.60 7.35
N ILE A 2 -4.06 11.09 6.50
CA ILE A 2 -2.82 11.75 6.92
C ILE A 2 -3.18 13.05 7.61
N LYS A 3 -2.71 13.25 8.84
CA LYS A 3 -2.95 14.49 9.59
C LYS A 3 -2.19 15.62 8.93
N LYS A 4 -2.89 16.61 8.40
CA LYS A 4 -2.29 17.80 7.77
C LYS A 4 -1.61 18.75 8.77
N TYR A 5 -1.95 18.65 10.06
CA TYR A 5 -1.43 19.48 11.15
C TYR A 5 -1.40 18.66 12.43
N GLY A 6 -0.31 18.70 13.18
CA GLY A 6 -0.08 17.97 14.44
C GLY A 6 -0.99 18.36 15.61
N THR A 7 -2.27 18.55 15.35
CA THR A 7 -3.28 18.80 16.37
C THR A 7 -3.74 17.47 16.95
N HIS A 8 -3.35 17.21 18.19
CA HIS A 8 -4.03 16.19 18.97
C HIS A 8 -5.54 16.48 18.92
N SER A 9 -6.31 15.48 18.44
CA SER A 9 -7.75 15.54 18.57
C SER A 9 -8.07 15.70 20.06
N GLY A 10 -8.76 16.77 20.43
CA GLY A 10 -9.20 16.98 21.82
C GLY A 10 -10.24 15.95 22.31
N LEU A 11 -10.57 14.97 21.48
CA LEU A 11 -11.47 13.86 21.75
C LEU A 11 -10.65 12.56 21.78
N ASN A 12 -10.02 12.25 22.91
CA ASN A 12 -9.37 10.94 23.19
C ASN A 12 -10.37 9.76 23.24
N MET A 13 -11.51 9.85 22.57
CA MET A 13 -12.55 8.82 22.59
C MET A 13 -12.54 7.91 21.35
N PHE A 14 -11.69 8.20 20.37
CA PHE A 14 -11.61 7.40 19.13
C PHE A 14 -10.26 6.71 19.05
N GLU A 15 -10.29 5.40 18.88
CA GLU A 15 -9.11 4.62 18.52
C GLU A 15 -8.84 4.78 17.03
N GLU A 16 -7.58 5.13 16.68
CA GLU A 16 -7.16 5.26 15.30
C GLU A 16 -6.64 3.90 14.80
N ILE A 17 -7.35 3.31 13.85
CA ILE A 17 -6.96 2.07 13.18
C ILE A 17 -6.22 2.44 11.89
N SER A 18 -5.01 1.93 11.73
CA SER A 18 -4.15 2.21 10.57
C SER A 18 -3.82 0.94 9.80
N MET A 19 -3.24 1.09 8.60
CA MET A 19 -2.75 -0.04 7.80
C MET A 19 -1.64 -0.84 8.50
N LEU A 20 -0.95 -0.25 9.48
CA LEU A 20 0.07 -0.94 10.27
C LEU A 20 -0.53 -1.87 11.33
N ASN A 21 -1.75 -1.57 11.78
CA ASN A 21 -2.49 -2.40 12.74
C ASN A 21 -3.99 -2.22 12.46
N ALA A 22 -4.52 -3.07 11.60
CA ALA A 22 -5.91 -3.00 11.14
C ALA A 22 -6.88 -3.82 12.00
N THR A 23 -6.41 -4.54 13.03
CA THR A 23 -7.26 -5.34 13.94
C THR A 23 -8.26 -4.45 14.70
N PRO A 24 -9.57 -4.77 14.74
CA PRO A 24 -10.23 -5.96 14.20
C PRO A 24 -10.86 -5.76 12.79
N LEU A 25 -10.47 -4.73 12.03
CA LEU A 25 -11.14 -4.33 10.78
C LEU A 25 -10.42 -4.82 9.51
N GLU A 26 -9.51 -5.77 9.63
CA GLU A 26 -8.64 -6.23 8.54
C GLU A 26 -9.41 -6.64 7.28
N SER A 27 -10.47 -7.44 7.43
CA SER A 27 -11.30 -7.90 6.31
C SER A 27 -12.13 -6.80 5.64
N PHE A 28 -12.18 -5.60 6.23
CA PHE A 28 -12.90 -4.45 5.68
C PHE A 28 -11.97 -3.43 5.02
N MET A 29 -10.65 -3.69 5.02
CA MET A 29 -9.67 -2.79 4.41
C MET A 29 -9.55 -2.96 2.88
N GLY A 30 -10.13 -4.02 2.33
CA GLY A 30 -10.16 -4.34 0.91
C GLY A 30 -11.13 -5.48 0.62
N PHE A 31 -11.11 -6.02 -0.59
CA PHE A 31 -11.83 -7.25 -0.89
C PHE A 31 -11.06 -8.46 -0.37
N THR A 32 -11.79 -9.41 0.19
CA THR A 32 -11.25 -10.72 0.58
C THR A 32 -11.04 -11.62 -0.66
N GLU A 33 -10.23 -12.65 -0.51
CA GLU A 33 -9.97 -13.63 -1.57
C GLU A 33 -11.26 -14.26 -2.12
N GLN A 34 -12.19 -14.63 -1.22
CA GLN A 34 -13.46 -15.25 -1.62
C GLN A 34 -14.35 -14.28 -2.41
N GLU A 35 -14.45 -13.02 -1.97
CA GLU A 35 -15.24 -12.01 -2.68
C GLU A 35 -14.70 -11.78 -4.09
N VAL A 36 -13.37 -11.69 -4.25
CA VAL A 36 -12.74 -11.51 -5.57
C VAL A 36 -12.94 -12.72 -6.46
N TYR A 37 -12.83 -13.93 -5.90
CA TYR A 37 -13.10 -15.17 -6.64
C TYR A 37 -14.53 -15.20 -7.19
N ASP A 38 -15.52 -14.90 -6.35
CA ASP A 38 -16.94 -14.87 -6.75
C ASP A 38 -17.23 -13.77 -7.79
N LEU A 39 -16.58 -12.61 -7.65
CA LEU A 39 -16.66 -11.54 -8.64
C LEU A 39 -16.06 -11.96 -9.98
N CYS A 40 -14.91 -12.61 -10.00
CA CYS A 40 -14.27 -13.12 -11.22
C CYS A 40 -15.17 -14.13 -11.94
N LEU A 41 -15.79 -15.05 -11.20
CA LEU A 41 -16.77 -16.01 -11.77
C LEU A 41 -17.97 -15.26 -12.38
N LYS A 42 -18.54 -14.31 -11.64
CA LYS A 42 -19.71 -13.55 -12.09
C LYS A 42 -19.46 -12.73 -13.35
N TYR A 43 -18.27 -12.13 -13.47
CA TYR A 43 -17.91 -11.26 -14.59
C TYR A 43 -17.08 -11.96 -15.67
N ASN A 44 -16.85 -13.28 -15.54
CA ASN A 44 -16.07 -14.11 -16.45
C ASN A 44 -14.67 -13.53 -16.71
N MET A 45 -13.94 -13.27 -15.62
CA MET A 45 -12.55 -12.82 -15.63
C MET A 45 -11.64 -13.85 -14.97
N ASP A 46 -10.35 -13.88 -15.36
CA ASP A 46 -9.38 -14.81 -14.80
C ASP A 46 -9.00 -14.42 -13.38
N TYR A 47 -9.23 -15.34 -12.43
CA TYR A 47 -8.93 -15.09 -11.03
C TYR A 47 -7.43 -14.99 -10.75
N ASN A 48 -6.59 -15.78 -11.44
CA ASN A 48 -5.15 -15.76 -11.19
C ASN A 48 -4.51 -14.45 -11.65
N GLU A 49 -4.98 -13.91 -12.78
CA GLU A 49 -4.58 -12.58 -13.23
C GLU A 49 -5.04 -11.50 -12.23
N MET A 50 -6.27 -11.58 -11.74
CA MET A 50 -6.80 -10.65 -10.73
C MET A 50 -5.95 -10.68 -9.46
N LYS A 51 -5.58 -11.87 -9.00
CA LYS A 51 -4.72 -12.09 -7.85
C LYS A 51 -3.33 -11.48 -8.06
N GLN A 52 -2.69 -11.75 -9.19
CA GLN A 52 -1.37 -11.24 -9.50
C GLN A 52 -1.33 -9.71 -9.54
N TRP A 53 -2.39 -9.08 -10.06
CA TRP A 53 -2.43 -7.64 -10.24
C TRP A 53 -2.78 -6.86 -8.98
N TYR A 54 -3.68 -7.37 -8.11
CA TYR A 54 -4.33 -6.52 -7.10
C TYR A 54 -4.35 -7.08 -5.67
N ASP A 55 -3.87 -8.34 -5.47
CA ASP A 55 -3.73 -8.95 -4.14
C ASP A 55 -2.44 -8.46 -3.45
N GLY A 56 -2.17 -8.99 -2.26
CA GLY A 56 -0.86 -8.94 -1.60
C GLY A 56 -0.77 -8.00 -0.42
N TYR A 57 -1.84 -7.34 -0.01
CA TYR A 57 -1.86 -6.58 1.23
C TYR A 57 -2.12 -7.53 2.41
N ARG A 58 -1.03 -8.02 3.00
CA ARG A 58 -1.09 -8.93 4.15
C ARG A 58 -1.45 -8.15 5.41
N MET A 59 -2.50 -8.60 6.07
CA MET A 59 -2.95 -8.08 7.36
C MET A 59 -2.47 -8.99 8.48
N SER A 60 -2.68 -8.59 9.75
CA SER A 60 -2.53 -9.50 10.88
C SER A 60 -3.45 -10.72 10.67
N ASN A 61 -3.11 -11.88 11.24
CA ASN A 61 -3.83 -13.16 11.10
C ASN A 61 -3.82 -13.80 9.70
N ASP A 62 -2.77 -13.56 8.90
CA ASP A 62 -2.57 -14.14 7.57
C ASP A 62 -3.70 -13.84 6.55
N ILE A 63 -4.51 -12.83 6.81
CA ILE A 63 -5.51 -12.34 5.86
C ILE A 63 -4.82 -11.49 4.81
N SER A 64 -4.99 -11.85 3.53
CA SER A 64 -4.63 -10.97 2.40
C SER A 64 -5.88 -10.28 1.87
N VAL A 65 -5.75 -8.98 1.56
CA VAL A 65 -6.83 -8.21 0.94
C VAL A 65 -6.37 -7.61 -0.37
N TYR A 66 -7.34 -7.44 -1.26
CA TYR A 66 -7.17 -6.85 -2.60
C TYR A 66 -7.51 -5.37 -2.58
N ASN A 67 -6.82 -4.60 -3.40
CA ASN A 67 -7.21 -3.22 -3.64
C ASN A 67 -8.62 -3.16 -4.26
N HIS A 68 -9.59 -2.70 -3.48
CA HIS A 68 -11.00 -2.68 -3.90
C HIS A 68 -11.25 -1.79 -5.12
N ARG A 69 -10.57 -0.63 -5.23
CA ARG A 69 -10.71 0.28 -6.38
C ARG A 69 -10.25 -0.40 -7.67
N SER A 70 -9.05 -0.95 -7.65
CA SER A 70 -8.46 -1.57 -8.85
C SER A 70 -9.24 -2.80 -9.29
N VAL A 71 -9.69 -3.64 -8.35
CA VAL A 71 -10.58 -4.78 -8.66
C VAL A 71 -11.87 -4.31 -9.35
N VAL A 72 -12.53 -3.26 -8.82
CA VAL A 72 -13.77 -2.73 -9.42
C VAL A 72 -13.53 -2.22 -10.84
N TYR A 73 -12.49 -1.42 -11.06
CA TYR A 73 -12.17 -0.91 -12.40
C TYR A 73 -11.80 -2.02 -13.37
N ALA A 74 -10.99 -3.01 -12.94
CA ALA A 74 -10.66 -4.16 -13.77
C ALA A 74 -11.92 -4.95 -14.22
N LEU A 75 -12.88 -5.13 -13.32
CA LEU A 75 -14.16 -5.77 -13.64
C LEU A 75 -15.02 -4.93 -14.60
N MET A 76 -15.06 -3.60 -14.43
CA MET A 76 -15.81 -2.69 -15.29
C MET A 76 -15.23 -2.63 -16.70
N ASP A 77 -13.91 -2.46 -16.81
CA ASP A 77 -13.20 -2.31 -18.09
C ASP A 77 -12.88 -3.65 -18.74
N ARG A 78 -13.03 -4.76 -18.00
CA ARG A 78 -12.64 -6.13 -18.41
C ARG A 78 -11.19 -6.23 -18.83
N LYS A 79 -10.31 -5.54 -18.10
CA LYS A 79 -8.87 -5.47 -18.33
C LYS A 79 -8.10 -5.50 -17.02
N TYR A 80 -6.86 -5.95 -17.08
CA TYR A 80 -5.89 -5.89 -15.99
C TYR A 80 -4.85 -4.83 -16.31
N GLU A 81 -4.99 -3.68 -15.68
CA GLU A 81 -4.16 -2.50 -15.91
C GLU A 81 -3.79 -1.83 -14.57
N ASN A 82 -2.89 -0.87 -14.62
CA ASN A 82 -2.58 -0.05 -13.47
C ASN A 82 -3.62 1.07 -13.31
N TYR A 83 -4.51 0.92 -12.34
CA TYR A 83 -5.52 1.93 -11.98
C TYR A 83 -5.07 2.86 -10.84
N TRP A 84 -3.90 2.57 -10.24
CA TRP A 84 -3.35 3.35 -9.12
C TRP A 84 -2.73 4.66 -9.56
N THR A 85 -2.05 4.69 -10.72
CA THR A 85 -1.33 5.86 -11.26
C THR A 85 -2.24 7.03 -11.63
N SER A 86 -3.55 6.82 -11.75
CA SER A 86 -4.53 7.89 -12.00
C SER A 86 -4.91 8.70 -10.75
N THR A 87 -4.11 8.63 -9.67
CA THR A 87 -4.37 9.35 -8.42
C THR A 87 -3.36 10.47 -8.22
N GLU A 88 -3.79 11.61 -7.66
CA GLU A 88 -2.91 12.75 -7.29
C GLU A 88 -1.76 12.32 -6.34
N THR A 89 -1.92 11.19 -5.66
CA THR A 89 -0.94 10.63 -4.75
C THR A 89 0.32 10.12 -5.47
N TYR A 90 0.20 9.75 -6.75
CA TYR A 90 1.34 9.27 -7.55
C TYR A 90 2.39 10.35 -7.81
N GLU A 91 1.97 11.59 -8.09
CA GLU A 91 2.91 12.72 -8.29
C GLU A 91 3.70 13.01 -7.00
N ALA A 92 3.05 12.87 -5.85
CA ALA A 92 3.73 13.03 -4.56
C ALA A 92 4.79 11.94 -4.32
N LEU A 93 4.55 10.71 -4.79
CA LEU A 93 5.51 9.60 -4.68
C LEU A 93 6.83 9.93 -5.37
N GLN A 94 6.79 10.45 -6.60
CA GLN A 94 8.00 10.81 -7.36
C GLN A 94 8.86 11.83 -6.60
N VAL A 95 8.24 12.85 -6.02
CA VAL A 95 8.96 13.86 -5.25
C VAL A 95 9.73 13.25 -4.09
N TYR A 96 9.13 12.30 -3.35
CA TYR A 96 9.81 11.65 -2.23
C TYR A 96 10.92 10.69 -2.66
N ILE A 97 10.74 9.96 -3.76
CA ILE A 97 11.78 9.10 -4.34
C ILE A 97 12.98 9.96 -4.81
N ASP A 98 12.71 11.11 -5.42
CA ASP A 98 13.74 12.01 -5.92
C ASP A 98 14.55 12.70 -4.79
N MET A 99 13.96 12.89 -3.63
CA MET A 99 14.68 13.37 -2.45
C MET A 99 15.76 12.41 -1.98
N ASN A 100 15.65 11.13 -2.31
CA ASN A 100 16.64 10.07 -2.08
C ASN A 100 17.23 10.04 -0.67
N PHE A 101 16.39 10.17 0.36
CA PHE A 101 16.82 10.10 1.76
C PHE A 101 17.50 8.76 2.06
N ASP A 102 18.68 8.78 2.67
CA ASP A 102 19.43 7.60 3.14
C ASP A 102 19.46 6.47 2.08
N ASP A 103 19.77 6.80 0.82
CA ASP A 103 19.82 5.88 -0.31
C ASP A 103 18.50 5.15 -0.58
N LEU A 104 17.38 5.86 -0.43
CA LEU A 104 16.03 5.33 -0.67
C LEU A 104 15.89 4.65 -2.04
N LYS A 105 16.55 5.17 -3.09
CA LYS A 105 16.51 4.57 -4.44
C LYS A 105 17.05 3.15 -4.46
N ASP A 106 18.10 2.86 -3.71
CA ASP A 106 18.66 1.49 -3.61
C ASP A 106 17.64 0.55 -2.93
N ASN A 107 16.94 1.04 -1.91
CA ASN A 107 15.86 0.26 -1.27
C ASN A 107 14.68 0.02 -2.23
N ILE A 108 14.32 0.99 -3.08
CA ILE A 108 13.28 0.79 -4.10
C ILE A 108 13.71 -0.27 -5.13
N VAL A 109 14.98 -0.26 -5.57
CA VAL A 109 15.53 -1.31 -6.46
C VAL A 109 15.47 -2.68 -5.79
N GLN A 110 15.80 -2.77 -4.50
CA GLN A 110 15.70 -4.01 -3.71
C GLN A 110 14.25 -4.49 -3.64
N LEU A 111 13.28 -3.61 -3.36
CA LEU A 111 11.85 -3.92 -3.36
C LEU A 111 11.37 -4.41 -4.74
N LEU A 112 11.83 -3.80 -5.84
CA LEU A 112 11.51 -4.20 -7.21
C LEU A 112 12.10 -5.57 -7.59
N SER A 113 13.21 -5.99 -6.97
CA SER A 113 13.76 -7.33 -7.15
C SER A 113 12.93 -8.42 -6.43
N GLY A 114 11.89 -8.04 -5.68
CA GLY A 114 11.03 -8.94 -4.91
C GLY A 114 11.52 -9.21 -3.48
N GLU A 115 12.53 -8.47 -3.03
CA GLU A 115 13.02 -8.55 -1.65
C GLU A 115 12.20 -7.63 -0.73
N SER A 116 12.29 -7.88 0.58
CA SER A 116 11.71 -7.00 1.60
C SER A 116 12.79 -6.09 2.18
N VAL A 117 12.39 -4.89 2.62
CA VAL A 117 13.27 -3.89 3.22
C VAL A 117 12.83 -3.60 4.65
N ASP A 118 13.79 -3.54 5.58
CA ASP A 118 13.53 -3.16 6.97
C ASP A 118 13.03 -1.73 7.05
N VAL A 119 12.01 -1.50 7.87
CA VAL A 119 11.42 -0.17 8.09
C VAL A 119 11.06 0.04 9.55
N ASN A 120 11.51 1.15 10.12
CA ASN A 120 11.15 1.55 11.47
C ASN A 120 9.99 2.54 11.46
N THR A 121 8.77 2.02 11.69
CA THR A 121 7.54 2.80 11.66
C THR A 121 7.26 3.58 12.95
N SER A 122 8.05 3.34 14.03
CA SER A 122 7.77 3.88 15.39
C SER A 122 7.92 5.39 15.52
N LYS A 123 8.73 6.01 14.66
CA LYS A 123 9.03 7.44 14.69
C LYS A 123 8.16 8.28 13.77
N PHE A 124 7.37 7.66 12.92
CA PHE A 124 6.54 8.35 11.96
C PHE A 124 5.41 9.10 12.66
N GLN A 125 5.39 10.42 12.52
CA GLN A 125 4.39 11.29 13.18
C GLN A 125 3.16 11.55 12.31
N ASN A 126 2.99 10.86 11.19
CA ASN A 126 1.88 11.06 10.25
C ASN A 126 1.75 12.52 9.76
N ASP A 127 2.88 13.23 9.64
CA ASP A 127 2.99 14.61 9.19
C ASP A 127 3.89 14.67 7.95
N MET A 128 3.34 15.17 6.84
CA MET A 128 4.05 15.27 5.55
C MET A 128 5.14 16.35 5.55
N THR A 129 5.27 17.14 6.60
CA THR A 129 6.23 18.28 6.66
C THR A 129 7.55 17.93 7.33
N THR A 130 7.68 16.74 7.91
CA THR A 130 8.79 16.39 8.81
C THR A 130 9.61 15.17 8.37
N PHE A 131 9.60 14.80 7.07
CA PHE A 131 10.44 13.70 6.59
C PHE A 131 11.92 14.00 6.76
N LYS A 132 12.64 13.08 7.43
CA LYS A 132 14.07 13.22 7.74
C LYS A 132 14.87 11.97 7.38
N SER A 133 14.19 10.86 7.06
CA SER A 133 14.81 9.57 6.82
C SER A 133 14.06 8.75 5.77
N LYS A 134 14.71 7.71 5.23
CA LYS A 134 14.04 6.72 4.38
C LYS A 134 12.86 6.06 5.08
N ASP A 135 12.96 5.80 6.39
CA ASP A 135 11.91 5.16 7.16
C ASP A 135 10.61 5.98 7.17
N ASP A 136 10.72 7.31 7.21
CA ASP A 136 9.56 8.19 7.14
C ASP A 136 8.86 8.05 5.78
N VAL A 137 9.62 8.02 4.69
CA VAL A 137 9.08 7.86 3.33
C VAL A 137 8.48 6.46 3.15
N LEU A 138 9.20 5.40 3.54
CA LEU A 138 8.69 4.03 3.43
C LEU A 138 7.41 3.86 4.26
N THR A 139 7.35 4.43 5.48
CA THR A 139 6.15 4.38 6.31
C THR A 139 4.99 5.12 5.66
N LEU A 140 5.24 6.29 5.05
CA LEU A 140 4.22 7.00 4.27
C LEU A 140 3.70 6.12 3.13
N LEU A 141 4.59 5.47 2.37
CA LEU A 141 4.20 4.59 1.27
C LEU A 141 3.35 3.41 1.72
N ILE A 142 3.60 2.87 2.93
CA ILE A 142 2.74 1.85 3.54
C ILE A 142 1.34 2.44 3.83
N HIS A 143 1.26 3.61 4.45
CA HIS A 143 -0.03 4.25 4.76
C HIS A 143 -0.84 4.63 3.52
N LEU A 144 -0.17 4.95 2.42
CA LEU A 144 -0.79 5.27 1.14
C LEU A 144 -1.15 4.01 0.32
N GLY A 145 -0.70 2.82 0.76
CA GLY A 145 -0.97 1.56 0.08
C GLY A 145 -0.03 1.25 -1.09
N TYR A 146 1.08 1.95 -1.23
CA TYR A 146 2.13 1.60 -2.21
C TYR A 146 3.00 0.44 -1.75
N LEU A 147 3.11 0.23 -0.44
CA LEU A 147 3.86 -0.88 0.13
C LEU A 147 2.97 -1.69 1.06
N GLY A 148 3.16 -3.01 1.04
CA GLY A 148 2.69 -3.89 2.09
C GLY A 148 3.65 -3.85 3.28
N TYR A 149 3.16 -4.18 4.47
CA TYR A 149 3.94 -4.22 5.70
C TYR A 149 3.80 -5.56 6.40
N ASN A 150 4.93 -6.13 6.81
CA ASN A 150 4.96 -7.31 7.65
C ASN A 150 5.26 -6.87 9.08
N ASN A 151 4.26 -6.94 9.95
CA ASN A 151 4.38 -6.50 11.34
C ASN A 151 5.27 -7.43 12.19
N SER A 152 5.40 -8.72 11.83
CA SER A 152 6.25 -9.67 12.57
C SER A 152 7.74 -9.40 12.37
N ASP A 153 8.12 -9.01 11.18
CA ASP A 153 9.53 -8.85 10.77
C ASP A 153 9.93 -7.39 10.66
N HIS A 154 8.97 -6.47 10.81
CA HIS A 154 9.16 -5.03 10.62
C HIS A 154 9.73 -4.68 9.24
N THR A 155 9.24 -5.35 8.19
CA THR A 155 9.68 -5.15 6.81
C THR A 155 8.54 -4.65 5.94
N CYS A 156 8.87 -3.93 4.87
CA CYS A 156 7.95 -3.57 3.81
C CYS A 156 8.30 -4.29 2.50
N TYR A 157 7.31 -4.42 1.62
CA TYR A 157 7.45 -5.11 0.33
C TYR A 157 6.47 -4.53 -0.70
N ILE A 158 6.72 -4.77 -1.99
CA ILE A 158 5.78 -4.43 -3.06
C ILE A 158 4.69 -5.52 -3.09
N PRO A 159 3.41 -5.15 -2.91
CA PRO A 159 2.35 -6.14 -2.73
C PRO A 159 1.96 -6.88 -4.02
N ASN A 160 2.02 -6.22 -5.18
CA ASN A 160 1.46 -6.76 -6.41
C ASN A 160 2.04 -6.11 -7.67
N LYS A 161 1.61 -6.63 -8.82
CA LYS A 161 2.07 -6.19 -10.14
C LYS A 161 1.67 -4.75 -10.46
N GLU A 162 0.49 -4.29 -10.03
CA GLU A 162 0.02 -2.92 -10.24
C GLU A 162 0.99 -1.92 -9.64
N VAL A 163 1.35 -2.13 -8.36
CA VAL A 163 2.27 -1.26 -7.64
C VAL A 163 3.69 -1.38 -8.17
N SER A 164 4.14 -2.60 -8.50
CA SER A 164 5.46 -2.80 -9.12
C SER A 164 5.60 -1.99 -10.42
N THR A 165 4.58 -2.01 -11.27
CA THR A 165 4.55 -1.21 -12.50
C THR A 165 4.63 0.29 -12.20
N SER A 166 3.91 0.77 -11.18
CA SER A 166 3.97 2.18 -10.76
C SER A 166 5.38 2.61 -10.35
N PHE A 167 6.10 1.76 -9.61
CA PHE A 167 7.49 2.06 -9.22
C PHE A 167 8.45 2.04 -10.41
N ILE A 168 8.30 1.10 -11.35
CA ILE A 168 9.12 1.05 -12.57
C ILE A 168 8.95 2.32 -13.41
N ASP A 169 7.73 2.81 -13.53
CA ASP A 169 7.42 4.02 -14.30
C ASP A 169 7.92 5.31 -13.61
N SER A 170 8.27 5.25 -12.32
CA SER A 170 8.70 6.40 -11.51
C SER A 170 10.23 6.52 -11.33
N ILE A 171 11.02 5.56 -11.78
CA ILE A 171 12.49 5.53 -11.71
C ILE A 171 13.10 5.89 -13.07
#